data_71f99579ec19fc970eeeb1a4337192dd
#
_entry.id   71f99579ec19fc970eeeb1a4337192dd
#
_cell.length_a   1.000
_cell.length_b   1.000
_cell.length_c   1.000
_cell.angle_alpha   90.00
_cell.angle_beta   90.00
_cell.angle_gamma   90.00
#
_symmetry.space_group_name_H-M   'P 1'
#
loop_
_entity.id
_entity.type
_entity.pdbx_description
1 polymer ?
#
loop_
_entity_poly.entity_id
_entity_poly.type
_entity_poly.pdbx_seq_one_letter_code
_entity_poly.pdbx_strand_id
1 'polypeptide(L)'
;MIRTAFHHLLQGTAASTPDAPALTYKDDSVTYAQAWRSAAVVAAQLRALGLDPGDRVAIYLEKRIETVVAMFAASAAGGMFVPVNHVLKSTQVGHILSDSGARILVTSTDRLAQLAELLPHTAVEHVIVVGSAEPAEAVAYSVHAWREASEDATPPASGAIDLDPAAILYTSGSTGKPKGVVLSHRNLIVGAESVSTYLGNTSDDVILSVLPLSFDAGLSQVTTAFAVGAHVVLMNYLLPREVPKLCAQHGVTGLTAVPPLWLQLADIPWPDEAAKKLRYFANTGGRMPRATLDRLRSTFTPADPYLMYGLTEAFRSTYLDPAEVDRRPDSIGKAIPNAEILVLRPDGTRCAPGEQGELVHRGALVALGYWNDPVRTAERYRVVHHPGQEWRAPELAVWSGDTVVADEEGFLYFVGRADDMIKTSGYRVSPTEIEEAAYSTGFVRDAVALGLADAALGQRIVLVVTPSQPQLEVAALTTALRHLLPLYMVPGQIDVRDELPRSPNGKFDRNLLKAEVSA
;
A
#
# COMPACT_ATOMS: atom_id res chain seq x y z
N MET A 1 27.05 -0.23 7.81
CA MET A 1 27.07 -0.45 6.32
C MET A 1 26.27 0.66 5.65
N ILE A 2 26.77 1.27 4.55
CA ILE A 2 25.98 2.20 3.73
C ILE A 2 24.96 1.36 2.95
N ARG A 3 23.68 1.71 3.03
CA ARG A 3 22.59 1.02 2.33
C ARG A 3 22.43 1.64 0.95
N THR A 4 22.78 0.92 -0.10
CA THR A 4 22.64 1.35 -1.50
C THR A 4 21.75 0.42 -2.32
N ALA A 5 21.44 -0.78 -1.81
CA ALA A 5 20.52 -1.71 -2.43
C ALA A 5 19.47 -2.20 -1.42
N PHE A 6 18.28 -2.53 -1.89
CA PHE A 6 17.14 -2.95 -1.07
C PHE A 6 17.50 -4.10 -0.11
N HIS A 7 18.25 -5.09 -0.58
CA HIS A 7 18.67 -6.22 0.24
C HIS A 7 19.59 -5.84 1.40
N HIS A 8 20.22 -4.66 1.38
CA HIS A 8 21.02 -4.17 2.51
C HIS A 8 20.20 -3.88 3.78
N LEU A 9 18.88 -3.72 3.67
CA LEU A 9 18.00 -3.62 4.85
C LEU A 9 18.07 -4.90 5.70
N LEU A 10 18.01 -6.08 5.05
CA LEU A 10 18.11 -7.37 5.70
C LEU A 10 19.58 -7.72 6.04
N GLN A 11 20.49 -7.57 5.08
CA GLN A 11 21.90 -7.91 5.22
C GLN A 11 22.58 -7.12 6.34
N GLY A 12 22.32 -5.81 6.41
CA GLY A 12 22.91 -4.93 7.42
C GLY A 12 22.50 -5.31 8.83
N THR A 13 21.24 -5.63 9.02
CA THR A 13 20.71 -6.06 10.32
C THR A 13 21.19 -7.47 10.68
N ALA A 14 21.24 -8.40 9.71
CA ALA A 14 21.82 -9.72 9.92
C ALA A 14 23.31 -9.68 10.35
N ALA A 15 24.04 -8.67 9.88
CA ALA A 15 25.44 -8.48 10.29
C ALA A 15 25.58 -7.85 11.69
N SER A 16 24.65 -7.00 12.12
CA SER A 16 24.71 -6.30 13.41
C SER A 16 24.05 -7.07 14.55
N THR A 17 22.93 -7.73 14.28
CA THR A 17 22.11 -8.46 15.25
C THR A 17 21.64 -9.81 14.67
N PRO A 18 22.58 -10.74 14.41
CA PRO A 18 22.31 -11.98 13.68
C PRO A 18 21.23 -12.87 14.32
N ASP A 19 21.22 -12.93 15.65
CA ASP A 19 20.34 -13.82 16.41
C ASP A 19 18.98 -13.19 16.77
N ALA A 20 18.77 -11.91 16.45
CA ALA A 20 17.49 -11.26 16.67
C ALA A 20 16.40 -11.88 15.77
N PRO A 21 15.15 -12.03 16.27
CA PRO A 21 14.05 -12.55 15.49
C PRO A 21 13.73 -11.59 14.34
N ALA A 22 13.67 -12.09 13.10
CA ALA A 22 13.36 -11.31 11.92
C ALA A 22 11.92 -11.50 11.47
N LEU A 23 11.52 -12.74 11.25
CA LEU A 23 10.21 -13.11 10.71
C LEU A 23 9.60 -14.25 11.49
N THR A 24 8.31 -14.16 11.77
CA THR A 24 7.49 -15.28 12.24
C THR A 24 6.28 -15.45 11.33
N TYR A 25 6.01 -16.69 10.92
CA TYR A 25 4.82 -17.09 10.19
C TYR A 25 4.26 -18.38 10.79
N LYS A 26 3.07 -18.31 11.38
CA LYS A 26 2.48 -19.42 12.17
C LYS A 26 3.43 -19.85 13.29
N ASP A 27 3.88 -21.10 13.26
CA ASP A 27 4.77 -21.68 14.26
C ASP A 27 6.26 -21.56 13.87
N ASP A 28 6.55 -21.12 12.64
CA ASP A 28 7.91 -20.98 12.14
C ASP A 28 8.46 -19.58 12.42
N SER A 29 9.66 -19.53 12.98
CA SER A 29 10.39 -18.28 13.23
C SER A 29 11.81 -18.39 12.70
N VAL A 30 12.31 -17.30 12.13
CA VAL A 30 13.70 -17.20 11.66
C VAL A 30 14.35 -15.94 12.19
N THR A 31 15.65 -16.05 12.51
CA THR A 31 16.48 -14.90 12.87
C THR A 31 16.90 -14.11 11.65
N TYR A 32 17.47 -12.90 11.85
CA TYR A 32 18.03 -12.11 10.76
C TYR A 32 19.12 -12.84 10.00
N ALA A 33 20.02 -13.56 10.70
CA ALA A 33 21.05 -14.37 10.06
C ALA A 33 20.47 -15.51 9.21
N GLN A 34 19.43 -16.19 9.71
CA GLN A 34 18.75 -17.26 8.97
C GLN A 34 18.03 -16.72 7.73
N ALA A 35 17.29 -15.62 7.87
CA ALA A 35 16.58 -14.98 6.77
C ALA A 35 17.56 -14.50 5.68
N TRP A 36 18.71 -13.91 6.07
CA TRP A 36 19.71 -13.46 5.13
C TRP A 36 20.39 -14.64 4.42
N ARG A 37 20.76 -15.71 5.13
CA ARG A 37 21.32 -16.93 4.53
C ARG A 37 20.37 -17.54 3.49
N SER A 38 19.07 -17.63 3.83
CA SER A 38 18.05 -18.09 2.87
C SER A 38 18.01 -17.19 1.64
N ALA A 39 18.03 -15.87 1.83
CA ALA A 39 18.06 -14.92 0.70
C ALA A 39 19.34 -15.07 -0.16
N ALA A 40 20.49 -15.33 0.46
CA ALA A 40 21.75 -15.55 -0.27
C ALA A 40 21.73 -16.83 -1.12
N VAL A 41 21.20 -17.93 -0.58
CA VAL A 41 21.04 -19.20 -1.32
C VAL A 41 20.11 -19.03 -2.51
N VAL A 42 18.95 -18.40 -2.29
CA VAL A 42 17.99 -18.17 -3.37
C VAL A 42 18.52 -17.18 -4.39
N ALA A 43 19.28 -16.15 -4.00
CA ALA A 43 19.94 -15.24 -4.94
C ALA A 43 20.95 -15.99 -5.83
N ALA A 44 21.74 -16.91 -5.26
CA ALA A 44 22.64 -17.76 -6.04
C ALA A 44 21.86 -18.70 -6.97
N GLN A 45 20.71 -19.23 -6.54
CA GLN A 45 19.81 -20.03 -7.39
C GLN A 45 19.28 -19.21 -8.57
N LEU A 46 18.80 -17.98 -8.33
CA LEU A 46 18.31 -17.08 -9.38
C LEU A 46 19.39 -16.79 -10.44
N ARG A 47 20.62 -16.51 -9.99
CA ARG A 47 21.77 -16.30 -10.92
C ARG A 47 22.14 -17.57 -11.69
N ALA A 48 22.09 -18.72 -11.06
CA ALA A 48 22.34 -20.01 -11.72
C ALA A 48 21.28 -20.34 -12.79
N LEU A 49 20.07 -19.81 -12.65
CA LEU A 49 18.98 -19.89 -13.62
C LEU A 49 19.07 -18.79 -14.70
N GLY A 50 20.17 -18.04 -14.76
CA GLY A 50 20.40 -17.04 -15.79
C GLY A 50 19.70 -15.70 -15.54
N LEU A 51 19.38 -15.35 -14.29
CA LEU A 51 18.88 -14.00 -13.98
C LEU A 51 19.95 -12.96 -14.25
N ASP A 52 19.68 -12.05 -15.18
CA ASP A 52 20.54 -10.91 -15.48
C ASP A 52 20.14 -9.67 -14.65
N PRO A 53 21.06 -8.70 -14.46
CA PRO A 53 20.74 -7.44 -13.80
C PRO A 53 19.55 -6.74 -14.47
N GLY A 54 18.55 -6.35 -13.65
CA GLY A 54 17.32 -5.72 -14.12
C GLY A 54 16.26 -6.70 -14.63
N ASP A 55 16.50 -8.01 -14.63
CA ASP A 55 15.45 -9.00 -14.90
C ASP A 55 14.40 -9.03 -13.77
N ARG A 56 13.20 -9.47 -14.11
CA ARG A 56 12.06 -9.50 -13.17
C ARG A 56 11.85 -10.91 -12.64
N VAL A 57 11.70 -10.97 -11.31
CA VAL A 57 11.32 -12.16 -10.57
C VAL A 57 9.91 -11.93 -10.02
N ALA A 58 8.92 -12.60 -10.60
CA ALA A 58 7.55 -12.56 -10.08
C ALA A 58 7.43 -13.48 -8.87
N ILE A 59 6.73 -13.00 -7.83
CA ILE A 59 6.53 -13.74 -6.58
C ILE A 59 5.02 -13.86 -6.35
N TYR A 60 4.45 -15.03 -6.65
CA TYR A 60 3.04 -15.31 -6.50
C TYR A 60 2.80 -16.35 -5.40
N LEU A 61 2.89 -15.87 -4.16
CA LEU A 61 2.74 -16.64 -2.92
C LEU A 61 1.83 -15.89 -1.95
N GLU A 62 1.19 -16.61 -1.04
CA GLU A 62 0.67 -16.00 0.17
C GLU A 62 1.81 -15.40 1.00
N LYS A 63 1.47 -14.58 1.96
CA LYS A 63 2.44 -13.99 2.87
C LYS A 63 3.03 -15.07 3.77
N ARG A 64 4.31 -15.36 3.58
CA ARG A 64 5.09 -16.35 4.29
C ARG A 64 6.58 -15.98 4.27
N ILE A 65 7.41 -16.66 5.02
CA ILE A 65 8.85 -16.35 5.15
C ILE A 65 9.50 -16.33 3.77
N GLU A 66 9.24 -17.32 2.93
CA GLU A 66 9.84 -17.45 1.60
C GLU A 66 9.41 -16.32 0.65
N THR A 67 8.21 -15.74 0.83
CA THR A 67 7.79 -14.58 0.05
C THR A 67 8.68 -13.36 0.32
N VAL A 68 8.98 -13.11 1.60
CA VAL A 68 9.90 -12.03 1.98
C VAL A 68 11.32 -12.36 1.52
N VAL A 69 11.80 -13.57 1.78
CA VAL A 69 13.13 -14.03 1.35
C VAL A 69 13.32 -13.87 -0.16
N ALA A 70 12.32 -14.25 -0.98
CA ALA A 70 12.39 -14.13 -2.43
C ALA A 70 12.55 -12.68 -2.91
N MET A 71 11.90 -11.70 -2.27
CA MET A 71 12.05 -10.27 -2.60
C MET A 71 13.49 -9.79 -2.35
N PHE A 72 14.05 -10.15 -1.20
CA PHE A 72 15.43 -9.78 -0.85
C PHE A 72 16.45 -10.54 -1.70
N ALA A 73 16.19 -11.80 -2.04
CA ALA A 73 17.01 -12.61 -2.92
C ALA A 73 17.05 -12.05 -4.36
N ALA A 74 15.92 -11.66 -4.92
CA ALA A 74 15.84 -11.02 -6.23
C ALA A 74 16.72 -9.77 -6.29
N SER A 75 16.63 -8.89 -5.28
CA SER A 75 17.48 -7.71 -5.15
C SER A 75 18.97 -8.06 -4.99
N ALA A 76 19.30 -9.08 -4.17
CA ALA A 76 20.68 -9.52 -3.97
C ALA A 76 21.28 -10.14 -5.23
N ALA A 77 20.44 -10.75 -6.07
CA ALA A 77 20.83 -11.26 -7.39
C ALA A 77 20.96 -10.17 -8.47
N GLY A 78 20.60 -8.92 -8.17
CA GLY A 78 20.61 -7.79 -9.12
C GLY A 78 19.33 -7.67 -9.95
N GLY A 79 18.30 -8.44 -9.67
CA GLY A 79 17.00 -8.38 -10.34
C GLY A 79 15.99 -7.49 -9.64
N MET A 80 14.85 -7.27 -10.30
CA MET A 80 13.68 -6.59 -9.76
C MET A 80 12.66 -7.62 -9.26
N PHE A 81 12.12 -7.44 -8.04
CA PHE A 81 11.02 -8.27 -7.59
C PHE A 81 9.67 -7.69 -8.01
N VAL A 82 8.74 -8.56 -8.37
CA VAL A 82 7.36 -8.24 -8.74
C VAL A 82 6.43 -9.03 -7.82
N PRO A 83 6.00 -8.45 -6.68
CA PRO A 83 5.13 -9.15 -5.75
C PRO A 83 3.71 -9.15 -6.30
N VAL A 84 3.20 -10.33 -6.60
CA VAL A 84 1.86 -10.54 -7.14
C VAL A 84 0.90 -10.84 -5.99
N ASN A 85 -0.20 -10.09 -5.91
CA ASN A 85 -1.19 -10.31 -4.87
C ASN A 85 -1.79 -11.71 -4.99
N HIS A 86 -1.67 -12.49 -3.94
CA HIS A 86 -2.08 -13.89 -3.90
C HIS A 86 -3.58 -14.14 -4.05
N VAL A 87 -4.43 -13.10 -3.91
CA VAL A 87 -5.89 -13.20 -4.10
C VAL A 87 -6.33 -12.98 -5.54
N LEU A 88 -5.42 -12.58 -6.43
CA LEU A 88 -5.71 -12.38 -7.85
C LEU A 88 -6.01 -13.71 -8.56
N LYS A 89 -6.85 -13.62 -9.56
CA LYS A 89 -7.19 -14.77 -10.43
C LYS A 89 -6.15 -14.94 -11.53
N SER A 90 -6.08 -16.14 -12.12
CA SER A 90 -5.10 -16.51 -13.15
C SER A 90 -5.00 -15.49 -14.28
N THR A 91 -6.12 -14.95 -14.77
CA THR A 91 -6.13 -13.91 -15.83
C THR A 91 -5.39 -12.64 -15.41
N GLN A 92 -5.58 -12.19 -14.17
CA GLN A 92 -4.92 -11.00 -13.65
C GLN A 92 -3.43 -11.25 -13.40
N VAL A 93 -3.10 -12.44 -12.89
CA VAL A 93 -1.71 -12.89 -12.72
C VAL A 93 -1.02 -12.94 -14.07
N GLY A 94 -1.67 -13.52 -15.08
CA GLY A 94 -1.15 -13.60 -16.44
C GLY A 94 -0.87 -12.24 -17.06
N HIS A 95 -1.75 -11.26 -16.83
CA HIS A 95 -1.48 -9.89 -17.25
C HIS A 95 -0.18 -9.36 -16.61
N ILE A 96 -0.01 -9.53 -15.30
CA ILE A 96 1.20 -9.07 -14.58
C ILE A 96 2.47 -9.77 -15.09
N LEU A 97 2.42 -11.09 -15.30
CA LEU A 97 3.56 -11.85 -15.81
C LEU A 97 3.95 -11.41 -17.23
N SER A 98 2.97 -11.22 -18.10
CA SER A 98 3.19 -10.78 -19.49
C SER A 98 3.67 -9.34 -19.57
N ASP A 99 3.06 -8.42 -18.82
CA ASP A 99 3.39 -7.00 -18.83
C ASP A 99 4.78 -6.73 -18.21
N SER A 100 5.07 -7.36 -17.06
CA SER A 100 6.39 -7.26 -16.43
C SER A 100 7.50 -7.94 -17.22
N GLY A 101 7.15 -8.92 -18.06
CA GLY A 101 8.12 -9.78 -18.74
C GLY A 101 8.97 -10.57 -17.75
N ALA A 102 8.39 -11.02 -16.63
CA ALA A 102 9.10 -11.79 -15.63
C ALA A 102 9.60 -13.12 -16.21
N ARG A 103 10.92 -13.39 -16.10
CA ARG A 103 11.55 -14.63 -16.57
C ARG A 103 11.53 -15.73 -15.53
N ILE A 104 11.49 -15.37 -14.25
CA ILE A 104 11.44 -16.33 -13.14
C ILE A 104 10.16 -16.06 -12.33
N LEU A 105 9.44 -17.15 -12.02
CA LEU A 105 8.28 -17.13 -11.13
C LEU A 105 8.59 -17.94 -9.87
N VAL A 106 8.40 -17.33 -8.69
CA VAL A 106 8.42 -18.03 -7.41
C VAL A 106 6.98 -18.25 -6.97
N THR A 107 6.58 -19.51 -6.73
CA THR A 107 5.19 -19.86 -6.41
C THR A 107 5.10 -21.15 -5.59
N SER A 108 3.89 -21.59 -5.25
CA SER A 108 3.60 -22.89 -4.62
C SER A 108 3.03 -23.89 -5.64
N THR A 109 3.04 -25.18 -5.30
CA THR A 109 2.51 -26.25 -6.15
C THR A 109 1.08 -25.99 -6.58
N ASP A 110 0.20 -25.64 -5.63
CA ASP A 110 -1.23 -25.40 -5.91
C ASP A 110 -1.44 -24.20 -6.85
N ARG A 111 -0.63 -23.15 -6.70
CA ARG A 111 -0.69 -21.96 -7.55
C ARG A 111 -0.10 -22.20 -8.93
N LEU A 112 0.95 -22.99 -9.02
CA LEU A 112 1.52 -23.41 -10.30
C LEU A 112 0.46 -24.16 -11.14
N ALA A 113 -0.28 -25.08 -10.52
CA ALA A 113 -1.35 -25.81 -11.20
C ALA A 113 -2.43 -24.86 -11.77
N GLN A 114 -2.75 -23.77 -11.08
CA GLN A 114 -3.71 -22.75 -11.56
C GLN A 114 -3.20 -21.92 -12.75
N LEU A 115 -1.89 -21.88 -12.95
CA LEU A 115 -1.23 -21.11 -14.00
C LEU A 115 -0.74 -21.96 -15.17
N ALA A 116 -0.86 -23.29 -15.12
CA ALA A 116 -0.25 -24.22 -16.05
C ALA A 116 -0.60 -23.93 -17.53
N GLU A 117 -1.85 -23.59 -17.81
CA GLU A 117 -2.31 -23.25 -19.16
C GLU A 117 -1.84 -21.86 -19.64
N LEU A 118 -1.54 -20.98 -18.69
CA LEU A 118 -1.22 -19.59 -18.98
C LEU A 118 0.28 -19.34 -19.13
N LEU A 119 1.11 -20.01 -18.33
CA LEU A 119 2.57 -19.82 -18.31
C LEU A 119 3.23 -19.96 -19.69
N PRO A 120 2.83 -20.91 -20.56
CA PRO A 120 3.38 -21.05 -21.92
C PRO A 120 3.21 -19.79 -22.80
N HIS A 121 2.33 -18.88 -22.42
CA HIS A 121 2.03 -17.62 -23.14
C HIS A 121 2.68 -16.40 -22.50
N THR A 122 3.57 -16.60 -21.54
CA THR A 122 4.33 -15.55 -20.83
C THR A 122 5.82 -15.64 -21.13
N ALA A 123 6.61 -14.71 -20.60
CA ALA A 123 8.06 -14.76 -20.69
C ALA A 123 8.73 -15.63 -19.61
N VAL A 124 7.95 -16.37 -18.81
CA VAL A 124 8.48 -17.20 -17.72
C VAL A 124 9.21 -18.41 -18.28
N GLU A 125 10.52 -18.49 -18.02
CA GLU A 125 11.41 -19.57 -18.41
C GLU A 125 11.63 -20.57 -17.27
N HIS A 126 11.61 -20.07 -16.02
CA HIS A 126 11.86 -20.87 -14.82
C HIS A 126 10.82 -20.64 -13.75
N VAL A 127 10.38 -21.70 -13.11
CA VAL A 127 9.48 -21.65 -11.96
C VAL A 127 10.15 -22.29 -10.76
N ILE A 128 10.31 -21.52 -9.68
CA ILE A 128 10.81 -22.02 -8.39
C ILE A 128 9.59 -22.29 -7.50
N VAL A 129 9.42 -23.54 -7.08
CA VAL A 129 8.28 -23.97 -6.27
C VAL A 129 8.69 -24.13 -4.81
N VAL A 130 7.98 -23.41 -3.94
CA VAL A 130 8.11 -23.52 -2.49
C VAL A 130 7.22 -24.67 -1.99
N GLY A 131 7.81 -25.60 -1.25
CA GLY A 131 7.17 -26.84 -0.81
C GLY A 131 7.62 -28.06 -1.61
N SER A 132 6.84 -29.12 -1.56
CA SER A 132 7.16 -30.35 -2.29
C SER A 132 6.80 -30.19 -3.76
N ALA A 133 7.79 -30.02 -4.60
CA ALA A 133 7.65 -30.19 -6.04
C ALA A 133 8.79 -31.06 -6.55
N GLU A 134 8.46 -32.05 -7.37
CA GLU A 134 9.50 -32.72 -8.16
C GLU A 134 9.91 -31.81 -9.30
N PRO A 135 11.23 -31.63 -9.52
CA PRO A 135 11.70 -30.91 -10.68
C PRO A 135 11.13 -31.56 -11.95
N ALA A 136 10.52 -30.75 -12.80
CA ALA A 136 9.98 -31.22 -14.07
C ALA A 136 10.32 -30.21 -15.17
N GLU A 137 10.64 -30.73 -16.35
CA GLU A 137 10.74 -29.92 -17.55
C GLU A 137 9.39 -29.96 -18.27
N ALA A 138 8.75 -28.79 -18.37
CA ALA A 138 7.60 -28.60 -19.26
C ALA A 138 8.11 -28.06 -20.60
N VAL A 139 7.32 -28.20 -21.65
CA VAL A 139 7.71 -27.78 -23.01
C VAL A 139 8.08 -26.30 -23.12
N ALA A 140 7.58 -25.46 -22.18
CA ALA A 140 7.73 -24.00 -22.24
C ALA A 140 8.51 -23.40 -21.06
N TYR A 141 8.68 -24.11 -19.95
CA TYR A 141 9.39 -23.63 -18.76
C TYR A 141 9.93 -24.80 -17.94
N SER A 142 10.96 -24.56 -17.14
CA SER A 142 11.56 -25.55 -16.22
C SER A 142 11.09 -25.31 -14.79
N VAL A 143 10.79 -26.39 -14.06
CA VAL A 143 10.37 -26.33 -12.66
C VAL A 143 11.52 -26.73 -11.75
N HIS A 144 11.77 -25.91 -10.74
CA HIS A 144 12.86 -26.09 -9.78
C HIS A 144 12.31 -26.06 -8.36
N ALA A 145 12.89 -26.88 -7.48
CA ALA A 145 12.57 -26.81 -6.05
C ALA A 145 13.22 -25.55 -5.44
N TRP A 146 12.52 -24.97 -4.46
CA TRP A 146 13.10 -23.96 -3.57
C TRP A 146 14.30 -24.54 -2.85
N ARG A 147 15.42 -23.80 -2.84
CA ARG A 147 16.63 -24.24 -2.14
C ARG A 147 16.62 -23.76 -0.70
N GLU A 148 16.78 -24.71 0.21
CA GLU A 148 16.92 -24.42 1.65
C GLU A 148 18.25 -23.75 1.97
N ALA A 149 18.29 -23.01 3.07
CA ALA A 149 19.49 -22.31 3.52
C ALA A 149 20.67 -23.27 3.77
N SER A 150 21.85 -22.90 3.31
CA SER A 150 23.11 -23.58 3.63
C SER A 150 24.06 -22.65 4.40
N GLU A 151 24.96 -23.22 5.22
CA GLU A 151 25.86 -22.42 6.07
C GLU A 151 26.86 -21.57 5.25
N ASP A 152 27.25 -22.02 4.07
CA ASP A 152 28.32 -21.43 3.24
C ASP A 152 27.79 -20.51 2.12
N ALA A 153 26.51 -20.11 2.17
CA ALA A 153 25.92 -19.30 1.09
C ALA A 153 26.44 -17.86 1.09
N THR A 154 27.18 -17.51 0.06
CA THR A 154 27.54 -16.12 -0.24
C THR A 154 26.68 -15.60 -1.37
N PRO A 155 25.95 -14.48 -1.20
CA PRO A 155 25.16 -13.91 -2.29
C PRO A 155 26.09 -13.43 -3.41
N PRO A 156 25.65 -13.50 -4.68
CA PRO A 156 26.38 -12.89 -5.78
C PRO A 156 26.44 -11.37 -5.59
N ALA A 157 27.47 -10.72 -6.09
CA ALA A 157 27.53 -9.27 -6.13
C ALA A 157 26.45 -8.74 -7.07
N SER A 158 25.54 -7.92 -6.58
CA SER A 158 24.46 -7.36 -7.40
C SER A 158 24.95 -6.30 -8.39
N GLY A 159 26.00 -5.56 -8.03
CA GLY A 159 26.51 -4.42 -8.80
C GLY A 159 25.55 -3.23 -8.89
N ALA A 160 24.37 -3.33 -8.28
CA ALA A 160 23.32 -2.31 -8.35
C ALA A 160 23.70 -1.04 -7.59
N ILE A 161 23.35 0.10 -8.15
CA ILE A 161 23.38 1.40 -7.47
C ILE A 161 21.97 1.75 -6.95
N ASP A 162 21.89 2.74 -6.09
CA ASP A 162 20.64 3.12 -5.42
C ASP A 162 19.53 3.65 -6.36
N LEU A 163 19.92 4.13 -7.55
CA LEU A 163 18.98 4.59 -8.59
C LEU A 163 18.46 3.47 -9.48
N ASP A 164 19.05 2.30 -9.45
CA ASP A 164 18.59 1.18 -10.26
C ASP A 164 17.20 0.71 -9.81
N PRO A 165 16.38 0.20 -10.75
CA PRO A 165 15.08 -0.38 -10.42
C PRO A 165 15.23 -1.59 -9.49
N ALA A 166 14.42 -1.64 -8.44
CA ALA A 166 14.41 -2.72 -7.46
C ALA A 166 13.10 -3.52 -7.46
N ALA A 167 11.98 -2.87 -7.76
CA ALA A 167 10.67 -3.49 -7.73
C ALA A 167 9.70 -2.91 -8.75
N ILE A 168 8.70 -3.71 -9.14
CA ILE A 168 7.51 -3.25 -9.85
C ILE A 168 6.28 -3.58 -9.00
N LEU A 169 5.58 -2.57 -8.49
CA LEU A 169 4.34 -2.74 -7.75
C LEU A 169 3.14 -2.46 -8.64
N TYR A 170 2.28 -3.46 -8.83
CA TYR A 170 1.08 -3.30 -9.66
C TYR A 170 -0.07 -2.69 -8.87
N THR A 171 -0.63 -1.61 -9.41
CA THR A 171 -1.79 -0.90 -8.85
C THR A 171 -2.98 -0.97 -9.81
N SER A 172 -4.20 -0.88 -9.27
CA SER A 172 -5.40 -0.79 -10.10
C SER A 172 -5.36 0.50 -10.93
N GLY A 173 -5.48 0.36 -12.25
CA GLY A 173 -5.52 1.49 -13.17
C GLY A 173 -6.94 1.96 -13.44
N SER A 174 -7.12 3.25 -13.74
CA SER A 174 -8.41 3.82 -14.18
C SER A 174 -8.95 3.20 -15.48
N THR A 175 -8.11 2.48 -16.23
CA THR A 175 -8.45 1.79 -17.49
C THR A 175 -8.80 0.30 -17.31
N GLY A 176 -8.96 -0.16 -16.07
CA GLY A 176 -9.33 -1.55 -15.75
C GLY A 176 -8.18 -2.56 -15.71
N LYS A 177 -7.03 -2.28 -16.35
CA LYS A 177 -5.84 -3.15 -16.25
C LYS A 177 -4.86 -2.61 -15.21
N PRO A 178 -4.26 -3.47 -14.37
CA PRO A 178 -3.20 -3.06 -13.45
C PRO A 178 -2.02 -2.42 -14.19
N LYS A 179 -1.43 -1.37 -13.59
CA LYS A 179 -0.23 -0.70 -14.08
C LYS A 179 0.93 -0.91 -13.09
N GLY A 180 2.12 -1.17 -13.60
CA GLY A 180 3.32 -1.39 -12.78
C GLY A 180 4.02 -0.07 -12.44
N VAL A 181 4.15 0.25 -11.16
CA VAL A 181 4.97 1.38 -10.67
C VAL A 181 6.38 0.88 -10.41
N VAL A 182 7.37 1.50 -11.04
CA VAL A 182 8.78 1.10 -10.91
C VAL A 182 9.44 1.87 -9.77
N LEU A 183 9.88 1.14 -8.76
CA LEU A 183 10.58 1.69 -7.59
C LEU A 183 12.07 1.38 -7.65
N SER A 184 12.90 2.39 -7.38
CA SER A 184 14.34 2.21 -7.22
C SER A 184 14.71 1.66 -5.84
N HIS A 185 15.93 1.18 -5.69
CA HIS A 185 16.48 0.83 -4.38
C HIS A 185 16.42 2.01 -3.42
N ARG A 186 16.74 3.24 -3.90
CA ARG A 186 16.64 4.47 -3.11
C ARG A 186 15.24 4.71 -2.58
N ASN A 187 14.21 4.57 -3.43
CA ASN A 187 12.82 4.79 -2.99
C ASN A 187 12.43 3.89 -1.81
N LEU A 188 12.80 2.60 -1.90
CA LEU A 188 12.47 1.61 -0.87
C LEU A 188 13.27 1.81 0.41
N ILE A 189 14.56 2.13 0.32
CA ILE A 189 15.43 2.35 1.48
C ILE A 189 15.04 3.62 2.21
N VAL A 190 14.97 4.75 1.49
CA VAL A 190 14.60 6.04 2.07
C VAL A 190 13.16 6.01 2.60
N GLY A 191 12.26 5.30 1.92
CA GLY A 191 10.90 5.07 2.39
C GLY A 191 10.87 4.33 3.74
N ALA A 192 11.64 3.25 3.86
CA ALA A 192 11.77 2.48 5.10
C ALA A 192 12.34 3.33 6.25
N GLU A 193 13.40 4.08 5.98
CA GLU A 193 14.06 4.96 6.97
C GLU A 193 13.17 6.14 7.37
N SER A 194 12.48 6.78 6.42
CA SER A 194 11.54 7.87 6.71
C SER A 194 10.38 7.40 7.58
N VAL A 195 9.78 6.26 7.23
CA VAL A 195 8.63 5.71 7.98
C VAL A 195 9.06 5.26 9.37
N SER A 196 10.19 4.53 9.51
CA SER A 196 10.68 4.11 10.83
C SER A 196 11.00 5.29 11.73
N THR A 197 11.49 6.39 11.16
CA THR A 197 11.84 7.60 11.91
C THR A 197 10.61 8.25 12.56
N TYR A 198 9.55 8.52 11.80
CA TYR A 198 8.39 9.21 12.39
C TYR A 198 7.51 8.27 13.24
N LEU A 199 7.47 6.96 12.96
CA LEU A 199 6.83 5.98 13.83
C LEU A 199 7.65 5.68 15.09
N GLY A 200 8.90 6.19 15.17
CA GLY A 200 9.81 5.91 16.25
C GLY A 200 10.12 4.43 16.42
N ASN A 201 10.22 3.69 15.30
CA ASN A 201 10.49 2.25 15.39
C ASN A 201 11.91 1.97 15.89
N THR A 202 12.03 0.90 16.67
CA THR A 202 13.28 0.40 17.25
C THR A 202 13.39 -1.12 17.07
N SER A 203 14.55 -1.68 17.42
CA SER A 203 14.76 -3.13 17.42
C SER A 203 13.86 -3.90 18.42
N ASP A 204 13.28 -3.20 19.39
CA ASP A 204 12.39 -3.80 20.38
C ASP A 204 10.94 -3.95 19.90
N ASP A 205 10.63 -3.37 18.71
CA ASP A 205 9.30 -3.45 18.15
C ASP A 205 8.98 -4.82 17.55
N VAL A 206 7.72 -5.20 17.67
CA VAL A 206 7.10 -6.34 16.99
C VAL A 206 5.99 -5.81 16.10
N ILE A 207 6.14 -5.96 14.80
CA ILE A 207 5.21 -5.42 13.79
C ILE A 207 4.34 -6.53 13.24
N LEU A 208 3.01 -6.39 13.32
CA LEU A 208 2.10 -7.29 12.63
C LEU A 208 1.92 -6.87 11.17
N SER A 209 2.44 -7.67 10.25
CA SER A 209 2.29 -7.46 8.82
C SER A 209 0.96 -8.03 8.34
N VAL A 210 -0.12 -7.24 8.42
CA VAL A 210 -1.48 -7.65 8.06
C VAL A 210 -1.83 -7.30 6.61
N LEU A 211 -1.23 -6.25 6.04
CA LEU A 211 -1.49 -5.79 4.67
C LEU A 211 -0.74 -6.64 3.63
N PRO A 212 -1.28 -6.79 2.40
CA PRO A 212 -0.59 -7.55 1.34
C PRO A 212 0.76 -6.94 0.96
N LEU A 213 1.79 -7.79 0.79
CA LEU A 213 3.15 -7.36 0.42
C LEU A 213 3.26 -6.82 -1.01
N SER A 214 2.25 -7.07 -1.85
CA SER A 214 2.15 -6.53 -3.22
C SER A 214 1.80 -5.04 -3.28
N PHE A 215 1.52 -4.40 -2.13
CA PHE A 215 1.26 -2.97 -2.00
C PHE A 215 2.34 -2.29 -1.18
N ASP A 216 2.57 -1.02 -1.50
CA ASP A 216 3.53 -0.18 -0.80
C ASP A 216 3.33 -0.19 0.72
N ALA A 217 2.08 -0.09 1.19
CA ALA A 217 1.77 -0.09 2.61
C ALA A 217 2.10 -1.43 3.30
N GLY A 218 1.84 -2.57 2.65
CA GLY A 218 2.17 -3.88 3.19
C GLY A 218 3.67 -4.17 3.13
N LEU A 219 4.32 -3.84 2.02
CA LEU A 219 5.77 -3.94 1.89
C LEU A 219 6.49 -3.07 2.93
N SER A 220 5.95 -1.86 3.19
CA SER A 220 6.47 -0.93 4.19
C SER A 220 6.50 -1.54 5.60
N GLN A 221 5.55 -2.40 5.97
CA GLN A 221 5.57 -3.05 7.29
C GLN A 221 6.83 -3.90 7.51
N VAL A 222 7.30 -4.57 6.46
CA VAL A 222 8.53 -5.38 6.51
C VAL A 222 9.78 -4.51 6.40
N THR A 223 9.81 -3.59 5.42
CA THR A 223 11.01 -2.78 5.18
C THR A 223 11.32 -1.83 6.32
N THR A 224 10.29 -1.23 6.92
CA THR A 224 10.41 -0.34 8.10
C THR A 224 10.95 -1.10 9.30
N ALA A 225 10.44 -2.31 9.56
CA ALA A 225 10.96 -3.17 10.63
C ALA A 225 12.43 -3.55 10.39
N PHE A 226 12.76 -3.97 9.18
CA PHE A 226 14.13 -4.39 8.84
C PHE A 226 15.12 -3.22 8.86
N ALA A 227 14.67 -2.00 8.63
CA ALA A 227 15.52 -0.81 8.73
C ALA A 227 16.09 -0.61 10.13
N VAL A 228 15.37 -1.03 11.16
CA VAL A 228 15.72 -0.85 12.58
C VAL A 228 16.04 -2.14 13.33
N GLY A 229 15.86 -3.30 12.69
CA GLY A 229 16.09 -4.60 13.32
C GLY A 229 14.90 -5.11 14.15
N ALA A 230 13.70 -4.65 13.88
CA ALA A 230 12.48 -5.07 14.55
C ALA A 230 11.98 -6.44 14.03
N HIS A 231 11.19 -7.11 14.84
CA HIS A 231 10.57 -8.39 14.50
C HIS A 231 9.27 -8.19 13.69
N VAL A 232 9.04 -9.01 12.66
CA VAL A 232 7.82 -8.99 11.85
C VAL A 232 7.06 -10.30 12.00
N VAL A 233 5.79 -10.20 12.40
CA VAL A 233 4.85 -11.32 12.41
C VAL A 233 4.01 -11.25 11.12
N LEU A 234 4.13 -12.26 10.29
CA LEU A 234 3.43 -12.34 9.00
C LEU A 234 2.04 -12.94 9.19
N MET A 235 1.02 -12.26 8.67
CA MET A 235 -0.36 -12.71 8.76
C MET A 235 -1.06 -12.65 7.40
N ASN A 236 -1.64 -13.77 6.96
CA ASN A 236 -2.63 -13.79 5.88
C ASN A 236 -4.00 -13.51 6.50
N TYR A 237 -4.48 -12.29 6.31
CA TYR A 237 -5.73 -11.85 6.90
C TYR A 237 -6.94 -12.56 6.28
N LEU A 238 -7.74 -13.20 7.12
CA LEU A 238 -9.00 -13.83 6.76
C LEU A 238 -10.15 -13.36 7.66
N LEU A 239 -9.93 -13.33 8.97
CA LEU A 239 -10.95 -13.00 9.97
C LEU A 239 -10.45 -11.92 10.91
N PRO A 240 -11.25 -10.89 11.24
CA PRO A 240 -10.85 -9.80 12.13
C PRO A 240 -10.34 -10.28 13.50
N ARG A 241 -11.00 -11.27 14.09
CA ARG A 241 -10.66 -11.83 15.43
C ARG A 241 -9.26 -12.45 15.54
N GLU A 242 -8.64 -12.78 14.41
CA GLU A 242 -7.29 -13.32 14.41
C GLU A 242 -6.22 -12.26 14.71
N VAL A 243 -6.51 -10.98 14.38
CA VAL A 243 -5.57 -9.87 14.59
C VAL A 243 -5.29 -9.65 16.08
N PRO A 244 -6.29 -9.43 16.96
CA PRO A 244 -6.05 -9.29 18.41
C PRO A 244 -5.38 -10.51 19.03
N LYS A 245 -5.71 -11.72 18.54
CA LYS A 245 -5.10 -12.97 19.02
C LYS A 245 -3.61 -13.01 18.74
N LEU A 246 -3.19 -12.71 17.49
CA LEU A 246 -1.78 -12.65 17.12
C LEU A 246 -1.05 -11.50 17.83
N CYS A 247 -1.72 -10.36 18.03
CA CYS A 247 -1.17 -9.25 18.80
C CYS A 247 -0.85 -9.66 20.25
N ALA A 248 -1.74 -10.40 20.91
CA ALA A 248 -1.51 -10.92 22.24
C ALA A 248 -0.40 -11.98 22.26
N GLN A 249 -0.46 -12.95 21.33
CA GLN A 249 0.48 -14.07 21.25
C GLN A 249 1.93 -13.63 21.05
N HIS A 250 2.15 -12.62 20.22
CA HIS A 250 3.50 -12.17 19.84
C HIS A 250 3.91 -10.84 20.49
N GLY A 251 3.06 -10.24 21.32
CA GLY A 251 3.36 -8.97 21.97
C GLY A 251 3.56 -7.83 20.98
N VAL A 252 2.71 -7.74 19.96
CA VAL A 252 2.78 -6.73 18.88
C VAL A 252 2.76 -5.33 19.45
N THR A 253 3.70 -4.49 19.00
CA THR A 253 3.83 -3.09 19.41
C THR A 253 3.39 -2.10 18.33
N GLY A 254 3.39 -2.52 17.07
CA GLY A 254 3.02 -1.67 15.94
C GLY A 254 2.04 -2.35 14.99
N LEU A 255 0.94 -1.67 14.68
CA LEU A 255 -0.08 -2.16 13.77
C LEU A 255 -0.48 -1.08 12.76
N THR A 256 -0.27 -1.35 11.48
CA THR A 256 -0.72 -0.48 10.38
C THR A 256 -1.81 -1.19 9.59
N ALA A 257 -2.93 -0.51 9.37
CA ALA A 257 -4.04 -1.05 8.60
C ALA A 257 -4.73 0.03 7.74
N VAL A 258 -5.68 -0.39 6.92
CA VAL A 258 -6.54 0.46 6.09
C VAL A 258 -7.90 0.66 6.77
N PRO A 259 -8.66 1.73 6.44
CA PRO A 259 -9.93 2.03 7.11
C PRO A 259 -10.91 0.86 7.18
N PRO A 260 -11.13 0.05 6.12
CA PRO A 260 -12.04 -1.09 6.20
C PRO A 260 -11.64 -2.14 7.24
N LEU A 261 -10.34 -2.35 7.42
CA LEU A 261 -9.86 -3.26 8.46
C LEU A 261 -10.02 -2.63 9.85
N TRP A 262 -9.69 -1.34 9.99
CA TRP A 262 -9.87 -0.63 11.26
C TRP A 262 -11.34 -0.61 11.74
N LEU A 263 -12.30 -0.44 10.82
CA LEU A 263 -13.73 -0.53 11.14
C LEU A 263 -14.06 -1.90 11.76
N GLN A 264 -13.61 -2.98 11.14
CA GLN A 264 -13.84 -4.34 11.67
C GLN A 264 -13.14 -4.58 13.01
N LEU A 265 -11.91 -4.06 13.18
CA LEU A 265 -11.13 -4.22 14.40
C LEU A 265 -11.67 -3.39 15.57
N ALA A 266 -12.33 -2.26 15.29
CA ALA A 266 -12.98 -1.45 16.32
C ALA A 266 -14.24 -2.11 16.89
N ASP A 267 -14.86 -3.04 16.15
CA ASP A 267 -16.12 -3.69 16.54
C ASP A 267 -15.93 -4.98 17.34
N ILE A 268 -14.69 -5.45 17.49
CA ILE A 268 -14.38 -6.70 18.18
C ILE A 268 -13.65 -6.46 19.51
N PRO A 269 -13.78 -7.39 20.49
CA PRO A 269 -13.06 -7.27 21.75
C PRO A 269 -11.55 -7.52 21.54
N TRP A 270 -10.75 -6.76 22.28
CA TRP A 270 -9.30 -6.90 22.32
C TRP A 270 -8.88 -7.44 23.70
N PRO A 271 -7.96 -8.44 23.75
CA PRO A 271 -7.30 -8.81 25.00
C PRO A 271 -6.56 -7.60 25.59
N ASP A 272 -6.70 -7.38 26.88
CA ASP A 272 -6.08 -6.25 27.59
C ASP A 272 -4.57 -6.16 27.37
N GLU A 273 -3.89 -7.31 27.39
CA GLU A 273 -2.45 -7.39 27.14
C GLU A 273 -2.08 -6.91 25.72
N ALA A 274 -2.88 -7.26 24.70
CA ALA A 274 -2.64 -6.80 23.33
C ALA A 274 -2.90 -5.31 23.19
N ALA A 275 -4.02 -4.82 23.73
CA ALA A 275 -4.39 -3.42 23.65
C ALA A 275 -3.38 -2.50 24.36
N LYS A 276 -2.85 -2.93 25.52
CA LYS A 276 -1.87 -2.16 26.29
C LYS A 276 -0.44 -2.27 25.76
N LYS A 277 -0.13 -3.29 24.94
CA LYS A 277 1.21 -3.49 24.37
C LYS A 277 1.44 -2.67 23.12
N LEU A 278 0.38 -2.32 22.37
CA LEU A 278 0.49 -1.46 21.20
C LEU A 278 1.08 -0.10 21.60
N ARG A 279 2.17 0.27 20.94
CA ARG A 279 2.82 1.56 21.07
C ARG A 279 2.23 2.57 20.07
N TYR A 280 1.86 2.08 18.90
CA TYR A 280 1.15 2.86 17.90
C TYR A 280 0.17 2.00 17.08
N PHE A 281 -0.85 2.68 16.57
CA PHE A 281 -1.65 2.18 15.46
C PHE A 281 -1.68 3.22 14.33
N ALA A 282 -1.56 2.76 13.09
CA ALA A 282 -1.40 3.65 11.95
C ALA A 282 -2.43 3.34 10.87
N ASN A 283 -3.05 4.39 10.35
CA ASN A 283 -4.02 4.30 9.26
C ASN A 283 -3.42 4.80 7.95
N THR A 284 -3.66 4.09 6.86
CA THR A 284 -3.23 4.46 5.52
C THR A 284 -4.23 4.02 4.45
N GLY A 285 -4.08 4.52 3.23
CA GLY A 285 -4.87 4.08 2.07
C GLY A 285 -6.31 4.61 2.01
N GLY A 286 -6.71 5.44 2.95
CA GLY A 286 -8.00 6.10 3.01
C GLY A 286 -8.16 6.88 4.30
N ARG A 287 -9.20 7.74 4.35
CA ARG A 287 -9.49 8.52 5.56
C ARG A 287 -10.10 7.62 6.64
N MET A 288 -9.61 7.73 7.87
CA MET A 288 -10.19 7.10 9.05
C MET A 288 -11.44 7.89 9.51
N PRO A 289 -12.62 7.26 9.64
CA PRO A 289 -13.78 7.94 10.24
C PRO A 289 -13.49 8.34 11.70
N ARG A 290 -13.91 9.54 12.11
CA ARG A 290 -13.66 10.06 13.46
C ARG A 290 -14.17 9.13 14.56
N ALA A 291 -15.41 8.66 14.43
CA ALA A 291 -15.99 7.73 15.41
C ALA A 291 -15.16 6.45 15.58
N THR A 292 -14.59 5.94 14.49
CA THR A 292 -13.70 4.78 14.53
C THR A 292 -12.38 5.13 15.19
N LEU A 293 -11.79 6.28 14.86
CA LEU A 293 -10.56 6.78 15.49
C LEU A 293 -10.73 6.92 17.01
N ASP A 294 -11.82 7.54 17.46
CA ASP A 294 -12.11 7.73 18.88
C ASP A 294 -12.29 6.40 19.63
N ARG A 295 -12.97 5.44 19.01
CA ARG A 295 -13.09 4.07 19.56
C ARG A 295 -11.76 3.36 19.66
N LEU A 296 -10.93 3.42 18.62
CA LEU A 296 -9.59 2.81 18.65
C LEU A 296 -8.70 3.46 19.69
N ARG A 297 -8.73 4.78 19.84
CA ARG A 297 -7.99 5.51 20.88
C ARG A 297 -8.46 5.14 22.30
N SER A 298 -9.75 4.90 22.49
CA SER A 298 -10.24 4.42 23.79
C SER A 298 -9.88 2.97 24.07
N THR A 299 -9.77 2.14 23.03
CA THR A 299 -9.32 0.73 23.15
C THR A 299 -7.81 0.63 23.37
N PHE A 300 -7.02 1.41 22.63
CA PHE A 300 -5.55 1.40 22.66
C PHE A 300 -5.02 2.65 23.39
N THR A 301 -5.45 2.86 24.63
CA THR A 301 -5.16 4.08 25.38
C THR A 301 -3.69 4.51 25.40
N PRO A 302 -2.68 3.59 25.46
CA PRO A 302 -1.28 4.00 25.42
C PRO A 302 -0.71 4.22 24.02
N ALA A 303 -1.47 3.85 22.95
CA ALA A 303 -0.95 3.83 21.60
C ALA A 303 -1.14 5.16 20.87
N ASP A 304 -0.09 5.62 20.21
CA ASP A 304 -0.12 6.81 19.35
C ASP A 304 -0.87 6.54 18.03
N PRO A 305 -1.87 7.38 17.67
CA PRO A 305 -2.60 7.28 16.41
C PRO A 305 -1.90 8.02 15.27
N TYR A 306 -1.34 7.31 14.31
CA TYR A 306 -0.76 7.90 13.10
C TYR A 306 -1.74 7.88 11.93
N LEU A 307 -2.13 9.05 11.43
CA LEU A 307 -2.95 9.18 10.23
C LEU A 307 -2.03 9.52 9.05
N MET A 308 -1.90 8.58 8.11
CA MET A 308 -0.93 8.66 7.02
C MET A 308 -1.63 8.76 5.66
N TYR A 309 -1.02 9.50 4.75
CA TYR A 309 -1.40 9.55 3.35
C TYR A 309 -0.20 9.21 2.47
N GLY A 310 -0.45 8.52 1.36
CA GLY A 310 0.55 8.17 0.38
C GLY A 310 -0.07 7.59 -0.89
N LEU A 311 0.78 7.45 -1.89
CA LEU A 311 0.47 6.84 -3.18
C LEU A 311 1.67 5.98 -3.59
N THR A 312 1.43 4.92 -4.34
CA THR A 312 2.49 3.98 -4.74
C THR A 312 3.57 4.66 -5.57
N GLU A 313 3.21 5.68 -6.34
CA GLU A 313 4.12 6.50 -7.16
C GLU A 313 5.13 7.32 -6.33
N ALA A 314 4.90 7.46 -5.02
CA ALA A 314 5.81 8.16 -4.09
C ALA A 314 5.95 7.42 -2.75
N PHE A 315 5.58 6.15 -2.70
CA PHE A 315 5.65 5.23 -1.57
C PHE A 315 4.89 5.70 -0.32
N ARG A 316 5.24 6.87 0.24
CA ARG A 316 4.57 7.53 1.37
C ARG A 316 4.77 9.04 1.26
N SER A 317 3.76 9.84 1.58
CA SER A 317 3.84 11.29 1.38
C SER A 317 3.74 12.09 2.67
N THR A 318 2.71 11.85 3.48
CA THR A 318 2.47 12.63 4.70
C THR A 318 2.04 11.76 5.87
N TYR A 319 2.20 12.29 7.07
CA TYR A 319 1.61 11.77 8.29
C TYR A 319 1.16 12.93 9.20
N LEU A 320 0.11 12.68 9.97
CA LEU A 320 -0.28 13.56 11.06
C LEU A 320 0.40 13.09 12.34
N ASP A 321 1.13 14.00 12.97
CA ASP A 321 1.74 13.75 14.29
C ASP A 321 0.63 13.45 15.30
N PRO A 322 0.75 12.38 16.11
CA PRO A 322 -0.23 12.03 17.15
C PRO A 322 -0.61 13.18 18.07
N ALA A 323 0.31 14.10 18.37
CA ALA A 323 0.06 15.29 19.19
C ALA A 323 -0.94 16.28 18.53
N GLU A 324 -1.11 16.23 17.22
CA GLU A 324 -1.99 17.12 16.47
C GLU A 324 -3.39 16.53 16.20
N VAL A 325 -3.60 15.25 16.50
CA VAL A 325 -4.86 14.53 16.16
C VAL A 325 -6.08 15.18 16.79
N ASP A 326 -5.98 15.70 18.02
CA ASP A 326 -7.09 16.40 18.69
C ASP A 326 -7.38 17.78 18.09
N ARG A 327 -6.35 18.49 17.63
CA ARG A 327 -6.50 19.81 16.99
C ARG A 327 -6.91 19.71 15.53
N ARG A 328 -6.44 18.67 14.82
CA ARG A 328 -6.56 18.51 13.36
C ARG A 328 -6.93 17.10 12.95
N PRO A 329 -8.03 16.53 13.47
CA PRO A 329 -8.39 15.12 13.24
C PRO A 329 -8.70 14.80 11.76
N ASP A 330 -8.90 15.82 10.93
CA ASP A 330 -9.23 15.71 9.50
C ASP A 330 -8.01 15.93 8.60
N SER A 331 -6.86 16.31 9.18
CA SER A 331 -5.65 16.56 8.42
C SER A 331 -4.97 15.25 8.02
N ILE A 332 -4.38 15.23 6.83
CA ILE A 332 -3.42 14.18 6.41
C ILE A 332 -1.99 14.51 6.86
N GLY A 333 -1.82 15.56 7.66
CA GLY A 333 -0.56 15.95 8.26
C GLY A 333 0.35 16.77 7.37
N LYS A 334 1.65 16.58 7.57
CA LYS A 334 2.74 17.24 6.83
C LYS A 334 3.61 16.21 6.13
N ALA A 335 4.52 16.69 5.27
CA ALA A 335 5.48 15.84 4.58
C ALA A 335 6.28 14.97 5.56
N ILE A 336 6.52 13.72 5.16
CA ILE A 336 7.44 12.82 5.87
C ILE A 336 8.90 13.26 5.66
N PRO A 337 9.86 12.75 6.45
CA PRO A 337 11.29 12.96 6.18
C PRO A 337 11.65 12.59 4.73
N ASN A 338 12.59 13.34 4.12
CA ASN A 338 13.05 13.16 2.73
C ASN A 338 12.01 13.44 1.63
N ALA A 339 10.88 14.06 1.97
CA ALA A 339 9.85 14.50 1.03
C ALA A 339 9.54 15.98 1.21
N GLU A 340 9.16 16.65 0.13
CA GLU A 340 8.49 17.94 0.15
C GLU A 340 7.15 17.80 -0.58
N ILE A 341 6.11 18.30 0.06
CA ILE A 341 4.77 18.32 -0.53
C ILE A 341 4.44 19.76 -0.93
N LEU A 342 4.10 19.93 -2.18
CA LEU A 342 3.68 21.19 -2.77
C LEU A 342 2.18 21.13 -3.04
N VAL A 343 1.48 22.26 -2.86
CA VAL A 343 0.09 22.44 -3.32
C VAL A 343 0.15 23.40 -4.50
N LEU A 344 -0.10 22.87 -5.70
CA LEU A 344 0.12 23.61 -6.94
C LEU A 344 -1.18 23.82 -7.71
N ARG A 345 -1.27 24.99 -8.38
CA ARG A 345 -2.28 25.27 -9.40
C ARG A 345 -1.97 24.52 -10.69
N PRO A 346 -2.92 24.44 -11.64
CA PRO A 346 -2.68 23.79 -12.94
C PRO A 346 -1.50 24.37 -13.74
N ASP A 347 -1.16 25.65 -13.51
CA ASP A 347 -0.03 26.34 -14.15
C ASP A 347 1.33 26.05 -13.47
N GLY A 348 1.33 25.27 -12.39
CA GLY A 348 2.53 24.90 -11.62
C GLY A 348 2.94 25.91 -10.56
N THR A 349 2.19 27.00 -10.36
CA THR A 349 2.45 27.98 -9.29
C THR A 349 1.93 27.47 -7.93
N ARG A 350 2.56 27.88 -6.84
CA ARG A 350 2.15 27.50 -5.48
C ARG A 350 0.83 28.14 -5.09
N CYS A 351 -0.06 27.38 -4.50
CA CYS A 351 -1.28 27.87 -3.87
C CYS A 351 -0.97 28.64 -2.59
N ALA A 352 -1.79 29.63 -2.26
CA ALA A 352 -1.80 30.28 -0.96
C ALA A 352 -2.44 29.37 0.10
N PRO A 353 -2.17 29.58 1.41
CA PRO A 353 -2.91 28.91 2.47
C PRO A 353 -4.43 29.09 2.30
N GLY A 354 -5.20 28.02 2.48
CA GLY A 354 -6.64 28.00 2.27
C GLY A 354 -7.08 27.82 0.81
N GLU A 355 -6.16 27.89 -0.15
CA GLU A 355 -6.45 27.68 -1.58
C GLU A 355 -6.32 26.19 -1.95
N GLN A 356 -7.27 25.70 -2.74
CA GLN A 356 -7.25 24.33 -3.27
C GLN A 356 -6.25 24.20 -4.42
N GLY A 357 -5.46 23.13 -4.40
CA GLY A 357 -4.56 22.78 -5.49
C GLY A 357 -4.25 21.29 -5.54
N GLU A 358 -3.50 20.88 -6.55
CA GLU A 358 -3.04 19.50 -6.66
C GLU A 358 -1.87 19.25 -5.70
N LEU A 359 -1.94 18.11 -4.99
CA LEU A 359 -0.81 17.64 -4.20
C LEU A 359 0.28 17.13 -5.12
N VAL A 360 1.46 17.73 -5.00
CA VAL A 360 2.66 17.34 -5.77
C VAL A 360 3.75 16.93 -4.79
N HIS A 361 4.24 15.70 -4.95
CA HIS A 361 5.29 15.14 -4.10
C HIS A 361 6.64 15.15 -4.82
N ARG A 362 7.64 15.75 -4.20
CA ARG A 362 9.04 15.69 -4.65
C ARG A 362 9.96 15.15 -3.56
N GLY A 363 11.06 14.55 -3.99
CA GLY A 363 12.10 14.01 -3.10
C GLY A 363 12.49 12.58 -3.45
N ALA A 364 13.25 11.96 -2.55
CA ALA A 364 13.90 10.68 -2.78
C ALA A 364 12.92 9.48 -2.93
N LEU A 365 11.64 9.68 -2.58
CA LEU A 365 10.61 8.63 -2.65
C LEU A 365 9.87 8.60 -3.99
N VAL A 366 10.08 9.58 -4.87
CA VAL A 366 9.45 9.63 -6.19
C VAL A 366 9.92 8.44 -7.02
N ALA A 367 8.98 7.60 -7.46
CA ALA A 367 9.23 6.41 -8.27
C ALA A 367 9.80 6.76 -9.65
N LEU A 368 10.37 5.77 -10.34
CA LEU A 368 11.01 5.99 -11.65
C LEU A 368 10.00 6.20 -12.78
N GLY A 369 8.75 5.77 -12.61
CA GLY A 369 7.70 5.87 -13.61
C GLY A 369 6.81 4.64 -13.63
N TYR A 370 6.01 4.52 -14.70
CA TYR A 370 5.21 3.34 -14.98
C TYR A 370 5.93 2.41 -15.96
N TRP A 371 5.94 1.13 -15.63
CA TRP A 371 6.54 0.10 -16.47
C TRP A 371 5.85 0.04 -17.84
N ASN A 372 6.65 0.08 -18.90
CA ASN A 372 6.19 0.07 -20.30
C ASN A 372 5.16 1.14 -20.68
N ASP A 373 4.98 2.20 -19.87
CA ASP A 373 3.99 3.25 -20.16
C ASP A 373 4.62 4.67 -20.07
N PRO A 374 5.40 5.07 -21.07
CA PRO A 374 6.04 6.40 -21.09
C PRO A 374 5.03 7.55 -21.18
N VAL A 375 3.85 7.31 -21.76
CA VAL A 375 2.81 8.35 -21.91
C VAL A 375 2.26 8.73 -20.55
N ARG A 376 1.77 7.75 -19.78
CA ARG A 376 1.28 8.02 -18.41
C ARG A 376 2.40 8.44 -17.48
N THR A 377 3.63 7.95 -17.68
CA THR A 377 4.78 8.43 -16.92
C THR A 377 4.94 9.94 -17.11
N ALA A 378 4.94 10.43 -18.35
CA ALA A 378 5.08 11.86 -18.63
C ALA A 378 3.90 12.71 -18.10
N GLU A 379 2.70 12.14 -18.02
CA GLU A 379 1.52 12.82 -17.44
C GLU A 379 1.63 13.00 -15.93
N ARG A 380 2.18 11.98 -15.23
CA ARG A 380 2.19 11.89 -13.77
C ARG A 380 3.49 12.41 -13.17
N TYR A 381 4.62 12.16 -13.82
CA TYR A 381 5.95 12.56 -13.37
C TYR A 381 6.43 13.75 -14.18
N ARG A 382 6.27 14.94 -13.62
CA ARG A 382 6.58 16.20 -14.31
C ARG A 382 7.67 16.96 -13.58
N VAL A 383 8.40 17.79 -14.33
CA VAL A 383 9.43 18.66 -13.77
C VAL A 383 8.79 19.73 -12.89
N VAL A 384 9.35 19.93 -11.70
CA VAL A 384 9.05 21.08 -10.85
C VAL A 384 10.07 22.16 -11.13
N HIS A 385 9.59 23.36 -11.45
CA HIS A 385 10.43 24.53 -11.69
C HIS A 385 10.75 25.21 -10.36
N HIS A 386 12.01 25.59 -10.20
CA HIS A 386 12.52 26.35 -9.06
C HIS A 386 12.98 27.74 -9.54
N PRO A 387 12.10 28.77 -9.51
CA PRO A 387 12.49 30.12 -9.95
C PRO A 387 13.72 30.62 -9.17
N GLY A 388 14.70 31.14 -9.90
CA GLY A 388 15.97 31.60 -9.31
C GLY A 388 17.01 30.48 -9.04
N GLN A 389 16.73 29.25 -9.49
CA GLN A 389 17.63 28.10 -9.35
C GLN A 389 17.88 27.40 -10.70
N GLU A 390 18.05 28.17 -11.75
CA GLU A 390 18.22 27.68 -13.13
C GLU A 390 19.52 26.83 -13.31
N TRP A 391 20.46 26.94 -12.35
CA TRP A 391 21.65 26.11 -12.27
C TRP A 391 21.36 24.65 -11.87
N ARG A 392 20.15 24.40 -11.34
CA ARG A 392 19.75 23.07 -10.85
C ARG A 392 19.28 22.19 -12.01
N ALA A 393 19.73 20.92 -12.02
CA ALA A 393 19.19 19.94 -12.96
C ALA A 393 17.68 19.75 -12.76
N PRO A 394 16.91 19.50 -13.84
CA PRO A 394 15.49 19.23 -13.73
C PRO A 394 15.21 18.09 -12.74
N GLU A 395 14.27 18.31 -11.83
CA GLU A 395 13.82 17.33 -10.85
C GLU A 395 12.39 16.91 -11.16
N LEU A 396 12.15 15.59 -11.25
CA LEU A 396 10.81 15.04 -11.41
C LEU A 396 10.09 14.99 -10.06
N ALA A 397 8.81 15.34 -10.08
CA ALA A 397 7.90 15.17 -8.96
C ALA A 397 6.66 14.41 -9.43
N VAL A 398 5.97 13.77 -8.49
CA VAL A 398 4.69 13.11 -8.75
C VAL A 398 3.55 14.09 -8.56
N TRP A 399 2.76 14.30 -9.61
CA TRP A 399 1.49 15.00 -9.58
C TRP A 399 0.40 13.98 -9.23
N SER A 400 -0.09 14.03 -8.00
CA SER A 400 -0.90 12.95 -7.43
C SER A 400 -2.29 12.78 -8.06
N GLY A 401 -2.82 13.81 -8.70
CA GLY A 401 -4.22 13.88 -9.11
C GLY A 401 -5.18 14.07 -7.93
N ASP A 402 -4.65 14.31 -6.74
CA ASP A 402 -5.43 14.54 -5.53
C ASP A 402 -5.46 16.04 -5.21
N THR A 403 -6.66 16.57 -4.97
CA THR A 403 -6.87 17.96 -4.56
C THR A 403 -6.74 18.05 -3.06
N VAL A 404 -5.94 19.00 -2.59
CA VAL A 404 -5.71 19.29 -1.16
C VAL A 404 -5.76 20.78 -0.89
N VAL A 405 -5.86 21.13 0.40
CA VAL A 405 -5.69 22.50 0.91
C VAL A 405 -4.62 22.46 1.99
N ALA A 406 -3.72 23.45 2.01
CA ALA A 406 -2.82 23.66 3.13
C ALA A 406 -3.36 24.78 4.03
N ASP A 407 -3.27 24.64 5.36
CA ASP A 407 -3.54 25.73 6.28
C ASP A 407 -2.30 26.65 6.44
N GLU A 408 -2.43 27.72 7.24
CA GLU A 408 -1.36 28.69 7.51
C GLU A 408 -0.14 28.06 8.20
N GLU A 409 -0.33 26.95 8.93
CA GLU A 409 0.73 26.19 9.59
C GLU A 409 1.32 25.10 8.69
N GLY A 410 0.81 24.91 7.46
CA GLY A 410 1.26 23.95 6.46
C GLY A 410 0.72 22.52 6.66
N PHE A 411 -0.32 22.33 7.48
CA PHE A 411 -1.04 21.05 7.53
C PHE A 411 -1.94 20.90 6.33
N LEU A 412 -1.97 19.69 5.78
CA LEU A 412 -2.69 19.36 4.57
C LEU A 412 -4.03 18.69 4.87
N TYR A 413 -5.04 19.07 4.12
CA TYR A 413 -6.39 18.51 4.20
C TYR A 413 -6.79 17.98 2.83
N PHE A 414 -7.15 16.71 2.79
CA PHE A 414 -7.59 16.06 1.56
C PHE A 414 -9.00 16.51 1.20
N VAL A 415 -9.18 17.02 -0.02
CA VAL A 415 -10.48 17.47 -0.54
C VAL A 415 -11.12 16.38 -1.40
N GLY A 416 -10.33 15.73 -2.27
CA GLY A 416 -10.80 14.66 -3.15
C GLY A 416 -9.84 14.41 -4.30
N ARG A 417 -10.18 13.44 -5.17
CA ARG A 417 -9.47 13.23 -6.41
C ARG A 417 -10.02 14.15 -7.49
N ALA A 418 -9.15 14.67 -8.35
CA ALA A 418 -9.55 15.62 -9.41
C ALA A 418 -10.57 15.00 -10.39
N ASP A 419 -10.51 13.70 -10.59
CA ASP A 419 -11.38 12.88 -11.43
C ASP A 419 -12.65 12.37 -10.73
N ASP A 420 -12.68 12.36 -9.38
CA ASP A 420 -13.79 11.86 -8.56
C ASP A 420 -14.73 12.96 -8.05
N MET A 421 -14.36 14.25 -8.21
CA MET A 421 -15.20 15.36 -7.76
C MET A 421 -16.51 15.40 -8.52
N ILE A 422 -17.61 15.48 -7.80
CA ILE A 422 -18.96 15.53 -8.38
C ILE A 422 -19.29 16.97 -8.78
N LYS A 423 -19.64 17.17 -10.07
CA LYS A 423 -20.08 18.47 -10.59
C LYS A 423 -21.60 18.53 -10.64
N THR A 424 -22.23 19.04 -9.58
CA THR A 424 -23.67 19.12 -9.48
C THR A 424 -24.16 20.55 -9.29
N SER A 425 -25.18 20.96 -10.03
CA SER A 425 -25.81 22.30 -9.93
C SER A 425 -24.80 23.46 -10.00
N GLY A 426 -23.73 23.31 -10.77
CA GLY A 426 -22.64 24.29 -10.87
C GLY A 426 -21.63 24.28 -9.72
N TYR A 427 -21.85 23.47 -8.71
CA TYR A 427 -20.91 23.27 -7.60
C TYR A 427 -19.98 22.08 -7.86
N ARG A 428 -18.80 22.15 -7.24
CA ARG A 428 -17.85 21.04 -7.18
C ARG A 428 -17.89 20.44 -5.78
N VAL A 429 -18.35 19.21 -5.67
CA VAL A 429 -18.63 18.53 -4.41
C VAL A 429 -17.68 17.37 -4.19
N SER A 430 -17.11 17.28 -3.01
CA SER A 430 -16.27 16.15 -2.62
C SER A 430 -17.13 14.93 -2.25
N PRO A 431 -16.94 13.77 -2.91
CA PRO A 431 -17.57 12.54 -2.47
C PRO A 431 -17.27 12.22 -1.01
N THR A 432 -16.04 12.47 -0.58
CA THR A 432 -15.59 12.18 0.78
C THR A 432 -16.36 12.97 1.83
N GLU A 433 -16.73 14.23 1.54
CA GLU A 433 -17.51 15.06 2.46
C GLU A 433 -18.91 14.50 2.69
N ILE A 434 -19.54 13.98 1.63
CA ILE A 434 -20.85 13.31 1.73
C ILE A 434 -20.73 11.99 2.50
N GLU A 435 -19.69 11.21 2.23
CA GLU A 435 -19.43 9.93 2.91
C GLU A 435 -19.21 10.14 4.40
N GLU A 436 -18.43 11.14 4.79
CA GLU A 436 -18.20 11.49 6.19
C GLU A 436 -19.50 11.93 6.90
N ALA A 437 -20.30 12.74 6.23
CA ALA A 437 -21.61 13.11 6.78
C ALA A 437 -22.47 11.86 6.99
N ALA A 438 -22.45 10.91 6.05
CA ALA A 438 -23.17 9.65 6.20
C ALA A 438 -22.65 8.82 7.37
N TYR A 439 -21.34 8.66 7.52
CA TYR A 439 -20.73 7.96 8.66
C TYR A 439 -21.08 8.61 10.00
N SER A 440 -21.09 9.94 10.08
CA SER A 440 -21.40 10.66 11.33
C SER A 440 -22.81 10.45 11.83
N THR A 441 -23.75 10.03 10.97
CA THR A 441 -25.12 9.70 11.38
C THR A 441 -25.23 8.42 12.21
N GLY A 442 -24.23 7.51 12.13
CA GLY A 442 -24.28 6.19 12.74
C GLY A 442 -25.21 5.18 12.04
N PHE A 443 -25.93 5.58 10.98
CA PHE A 443 -26.84 4.70 10.25
C PHE A 443 -26.15 3.74 9.29
N VAL A 444 -24.93 4.07 8.84
CA VAL A 444 -24.21 3.33 7.80
C VAL A 444 -22.89 2.76 8.32
N ARG A 445 -22.59 1.55 7.87
CA ARG A 445 -21.30 0.88 8.09
C ARG A 445 -20.29 1.26 7.01
N ASP A 446 -20.73 1.26 5.75
CA ASP A 446 -19.96 1.70 4.60
C ASP A 446 -20.76 2.70 3.78
N ALA A 447 -20.08 3.66 3.15
CA ALA A 447 -20.68 4.67 2.30
C ALA A 447 -19.76 5.03 1.13
N VAL A 448 -20.32 5.14 -0.08
CA VAL A 448 -19.64 5.60 -1.29
C VAL A 448 -20.54 6.58 -2.03
N ALA A 449 -20.11 7.83 -2.16
CA ALA A 449 -20.81 8.83 -2.95
C ALA A 449 -20.29 8.85 -4.39
N LEU A 450 -21.21 8.87 -5.35
CA LEU A 450 -20.94 8.81 -6.78
C LEU A 450 -21.65 9.96 -7.51
N GLY A 451 -20.98 10.54 -8.49
CA GLY A 451 -21.61 11.45 -9.45
C GLY A 451 -22.03 10.70 -10.71
N LEU A 452 -23.33 10.63 -10.98
CA LEU A 452 -23.89 10.07 -12.20
C LEU A 452 -24.38 11.19 -13.13
N ALA A 453 -24.23 11.00 -14.44
CA ALA A 453 -24.69 11.99 -15.42
C ALA A 453 -26.17 12.32 -15.23
N ASP A 454 -26.50 13.63 -15.24
CA ASP A 454 -27.86 14.16 -15.09
C ASP A 454 -28.00 15.37 -16.01
N ALA A 455 -29.07 15.40 -16.80
CA ALA A 455 -29.28 16.44 -17.80
C ALA A 455 -29.55 17.83 -17.20
N ALA A 456 -30.13 17.90 -16.01
CA ALA A 456 -30.48 19.15 -15.34
C ALA A 456 -29.40 19.66 -14.40
N LEU A 457 -28.71 18.74 -13.71
CA LEU A 457 -27.76 19.07 -12.65
C LEU A 457 -26.30 18.97 -13.10
N GLY A 458 -26.05 18.46 -14.31
CA GLY A 458 -24.74 18.02 -14.78
C GLY A 458 -24.40 16.63 -14.24
N GLN A 459 -24.37 16.47 -12.93
CA GLN A 459 -24.33 15.18 -12.25
C GLN A 459 -25.30 15.17 -11.06
N ARG A 460 -26.01 14.06 -10.87
CA ARG A 460 -26.74 13.79 -9.64
C ARG A 460 -25.87 13.00 -8.68
N ILE A 461 -26.03 13.26 -7.40
CA ILE A 461 -25.31 12.54 -6.35
C ILE A 461 -26.11 11.28 -5.98
N VAL A 462 -25.44 10.14 -6.03
CA VAL A 462 -25.93 8.85 -5.56
C VAL A 462 -25.04 8.38 -4.42
N LEU A 463 -25.65 8.03 -3.29
CA LEU A 463 -24.95 7.48 -2.13
C LEU A 463 -25.27 5.98 -2.02
N VAL A 464 -24.27 5.14 -2.22
CA VAL A 464 -24.38 3.68 -2.05
C VAL A 464 -23.91 3.33 -0.65
N VAL A 465 -24.73 2.64 0.12
CA VAL A 465 -24.46 2.39 1.55
C VAL A 465 -24.67 0.93 1.94
N THR A 466 -23.93 0.49 2.95
CA THR A 466 -24.29 -0.69 3.74
C THR A 466 -24.79 -0.22 5.10
N PRO A 467 -25.91 -0.76 5.61
CA PRO A 467 -26.44 -0.34 6.90
C PRO A 467 -25.58 -0.81 8.08
N SER A 468 -25.56 -0.02 9.15
CA SER A 468 -24.94 -0.43 10.43
C SER A 468 -25.84 -1.38 11.23
N GLN A 469 -27.15 -1.40 10.95
CA GLN A 469 -28.16 -2.26 11.59
C GLN A 469 -28.98 -2.97 10.49
N PRO A 470 -29.64 -4.10 10.80
CA PRO A 470 -30.36 -4.90 9.80
C PRO A 470 -31.47 -4.16 9.03
N GLN A 471 -31.97 -3.06 9.56
CA GLN A 471 -32.96 -2.22 8.89
C GLN A 471 -32.47 -0.77 8.87
N LEU A 472 -32.28 -0.24 7.68
CA LEU A 472 -31.99 1.17 7.44
C LEU A 472 -33.25 1.87 6.91
N GLU A 473 -33.75 2.83 7.64
CA GLU A 473 -34.75 3.75 7.10
C GLU A 473 -34.07 4.85 6.27
N VAL A 474 -34.13 4.72 4.95
CA VAL A 474 -33.52 5.67 4.00
C VAL A 474 -34.01 7.11 4.24
N ALA A 475 -35.30 7.28 4.64
CA ALA A 475 -35.84 8.57 4.97
C ALA A 475 -35.17 9.21 6.20
N ALA A 476 -34.82 8.42 7.22
CA ALA A 476 -34.11 8.89 8.40
C ALA A 476 -32.69 9.31 8.07
N LEU A 477 -31.96 8.51 7.29
CA LEU A 477 -30.64 8.87 6.79
C LEU A 477 -30.67 10.15 5.94
N THR A 478 -31.63 10.26 5.01
CA THR A 478 -31.78 11.46 4.17
C THR A 478 -32.06 12.70 5.03
N THR A 479 -32.90 12.58 6.05
CA THR A 479 -33.20 13.68 6.98
C THR A 479 -31.94 14.10 7.74
N ALA A 480 -31.18 13.15 8.27
CA ALA A 480 -29.92 13.42 8.96
C ALA A 480 -28.92 14.12 8.04
N LEU A 481 -28.76 13.64 6.81
CA LEU A 481 -27.87 14.27 5.82
C LEU A 481 -28.29 15.70 5.46
N ARG A 482 -29.58 16.00 5.39
CA ARG A 482 -30.08 17.37 5.17
C ARG A 482 -29.76 18.33 6.30
N HIS A 483 -29.57 17.85 7.51
CA HIS A 483 -29.10 18.66 8.64
C HIS A 483 -27.59 18.91 8.61
N LEU A 484 -26.83 17.99 8.02
CA LEU A 484 -25.36 18.03 8.01
C LEU A 484 -24.78 18.68 6.75
N LEU A 485 -25.48 18.60 5.61
CA LEU A 485 -24.99 19.01 4.31
C LEU A 485 -25.85 20.15 3.70
N PRO A 486 -25.23 21.08 2.94
CA PRO A 486 -25.96 21.98 2.06
C PRO A 486 -26.83 21.19 1.07
N LEU A 487 -27.99 21.75 0.69
CA LEU A 487 -28.97 21.05 -0.17
C LEU A 487 -28.38 20.50 -1.47
N TYR A 488 -27.43 21.19 -2.07
CA TYR A 488 -26.77 20.75 -3.32
C TYR A 488 -25.83 19.57 -3.15
N MET A 489 -25.47 19.20 -1.90
CA MET A 489 -24.65 18.04 -1.54
C MET A 489 -25.47 16.85 -1.06
N VAL A 490 -26.75 17.05 -0.77
CA VAL A 490 -27.63 15.97 -0.32
C VAL A 490 -27.84 14.97 -1.46
N PRO A 491 -27.56 13.67 -1.27
CA PRO A 491 -27.80 12.66 -2.30
C PRO A 491 -29.25 12.67 -2.77
N GLY A 492 -29.44 12.71 -4.10
CA GLY A 492 -30.76 12.59 -4.71
C GLY A 492 -31.28 11.15 -4.71
N GLN A 493 -30.37 10.20 -4.51
CA GLN A 493 -30.67 8.77 -4.44
C GLN A 493 -29.76 8.12 -3.41
N ILE A 494 -30.33 7.21 -2.59
CA ILE A 494 -29.58 6.33 -1.69
C ILE A 494 -29.87 4.90 -2.11
N ASP A 495 -28.80 4.14 -2.43
CA ASP A 495 -28.84 2.72 -2.80
C ASP A 495 -28.30 1.90 -1.63
N VAL A 496 -29.17 1.05 -1.07
CA VAL A 496 -28.83 0.23 0.10
C VAL A 496 -28.44 -1.16 -0.35
N ARG A 497 -27.26 -1.63 0.08
CA ARG A 497 -26.71 -2.94 -0.27
C ARG A 497 -26.24 -3.67 0.98
N ASP A 498 -26.18 -4.99 0.90
CA ASP A 498 -25.64 -5.83 1.97
C ASP A 498 -24.12 -5.68 2.07
N GLU A 499 -23.45 -5.50 0.92
CA GLU A 499 -21.99 -5.34 0.82
C GLU A 499 -21.62 -4.43 -0.36
N LEU A 500 -20.54 -3.66 -0.22
CA LEU A 500 -19.97 -2.85 -1.29
C LEU A 500 -18.75 -3.56 -1.90
N PRO A 501 -18.65 -3.59 -3.25
CA PRO A 501 -17.51 -4.20 -3.93
C PRO A 501 -16.22 -3.47 -3.58
N ARG A 502 -15.17 -4.26 -3.37
CA ARG A 502 -13.83 -3.76 -3.03
C ARG A 502 -12.82 -4.25 -4.05
N SER A 503 -11.88 -3.38 -4.37
CA SER A 503 -10.69 -3.76 -5.12
C SER A 503 -9.83 -4.72 -4.29
N PRO A 504 -8.88 -5.46 -4.90
CA PRO A 504 -7.95 -6.32 -4.18
C PRO A 504 -7.14 -5.60 -3.08
N ASN A 505 -7.07 -4.27 -3.14
CA ASN A 505 -6.41 -3.39 -2.16
C ASN A 505 -7.30 -3.06 -0.95
N GLY A 506 -8.50 -3.62 -0.85
CA GLY A 506 -9.45 -3.33 0.20
C GLY A 506 -10.20 -1.98 0.06
N LYS A 507 -9.90 -1.17 -0.97
CA LYS A 507 -10.62 0.08 -1.27
C LYS A 507 -11.93 -0.22 -1.99
N PHE A 508 -12.93 0.65 -1.81
CA PHE A 508 -14.17 0.55 -2.58
C PHE A 508 -13.91 0.68 -4.08
N ASP A 509 -14.48 -0.22 -4.86
CA ASP A 509 -14.43 -0.15 -6.33
C ASP A 509 -15.50 0.81 -6.86
N ARG A 510 -15.17 2.11 -6.88
CA ARG A 510 -16.08 3.17 -7.33
C ARG A 510 -16.48 3.01 -8.79
N ASN A 511 -15.61 2.46 -9.63
CA ASN A 511 -15.89 2.28 -11.06
C ASN A 511 -16.93 1.18 -11.26
N LEU A 512 -16.78 0.07 -10.56
CA LEU A 512 -17.77 -1.02 -10.58
C LEU A 512 -19.11 -0.55 -10.01
N LEU A 513 -19.12 0.11 -8.84
CA LEU A 513 -20.33 0.68 -8.24
C LEU A 513 -21.01 1.67 -9.20
N LYS A 514 -20.25 2.54 -9.86
CA LYS A 514 -20.78 3.51 -10.82
C LYS A 514 -21.42 2.82 -12.03
N ALA A 515 -20.80 1.77 -12.55
CA ALA A 515 -21.34 0.99 -13.65
C ALA A 515 -22.67 0.29 -13.25
N GLU A 516 -22.72 -0.33 -12.06
CA GLU A 516 -23.90 -1.04 -11.55
C GLU A 516 -25.09 -0.10 -11.26
N VAL A 517 -24.84 1.09 -10.69
CA VAL A 517 -25.90 2.08 -10.38
C VAL A 517 -26.35 2.86 -11.62
N SER A 518 -25.53 2.85 -12.69
CA SER A 518 -25.90 3.47 -13.98
C SER A 518 -26.70 2.56 -14.90
N ALA A 519 -26.68 1.24 -14.64
CA ALA A 519 -27.45 0.23 -15.39
C ALA A 519 -28.89 0.16 -14.92
#